data_8c13645134fd7fef0438e5ef6103bd87
#
_entry.id   8c13645134fd7fef0438e5ef6103bd87
#
_cell.length_a   1.000
_cell.length_b   1.000
_cell.length_c   1.000
_cell.angle_alpha   90.00
_cell.angle_beta   90.00
_cell.angle_gamma   90.00
#
_symmetry.space_group_name_H-M   'P 1'
#
loop_
_entity.id
_entity.type
_entity.pdbx_description
1 polymer ?
#
loop_
_entity_poly.entity_id
_entity_poly.type
_entity_poly.pdbx_seq_one_letter_code
_entity_poly.pdbx_strand_id
1 'polypeptide(L)'
;LVGLPKEQTITLSANSEQILKHSIPLSNPHLWSLEDPYLHRLVVEVRSNGKLLDKQSIRYGIRKIEIKPDGVFLNGESIKLYGVNCHQDHAGVGSALPDHLQYYRIALLKNMGTNAYRSSHNAPTPELLDACDSLGMLVMDEQRLLNSGPEYMGQFERLVKRDRNHASVFMWSIGNEEGWIHTTSHGKRIAQTYIAKLKQLDPTRTCTYAADLANVYKGINEVIPVRSFNYRQFAVADYHRDHPTQPIIGTEMGSTVTTRGIY
;
A
#
# COMPACT_ATOMS: atom_id res chain seq x y z
N LEU A 1 -19.79 -10.88 17.31
CA LEU A 1 -19.99 -9.60 16.61
C LEU A 1 -19.12 -8.56 17.28
N VAL A 2 -18.24 -7.93 16.53
CA VAL A 2 -17.34 -6.88 17.03
C VAL A 2 -18.02 -5.51 16.99
N GLY A 3 -19.05 -5.35 16.15
CA GLY A 3 -19.88 -4.15 16.03
C GLY A 3 -21.36 -4.52 15.88
N LEU A 4 -22.23 -3.61 16.27
CA LEU A 4 -23.67 -3.80 16.11
C LEU A 4 -24.08 -3.52 14.66
N PRO A 5 -24.99 -4.32 14.08
CA PRO A 5 -25.55 -4.05 12.76
C PRO A 5 -26.26 -2.69 12.75
N LYS A 6 -26.13 -1.98 11.65
CA LYS A 6 -26.86 -0.73 11.39
C LYS A 6 -27.75 -0.92 10.18
N GLU A 7 -29.01 -0.56 10.34
CA GLU A 7 -29.97 -0.55 9.25
C GLU A 7 -30.34 0.89 8.90
N GLN A 8 -30.52 1.14 7.62
CA GLN A 8 -31.01 2.41 7.11
C GLN A 8 -31.99 2.13 5.96
N THR A 9 -33.19 2.64 6.08
CA THR A 9 -34.16 2.60 4.99
C THR A 9 -34.00 3.84 4.12
N ILE A 10 -33.95 3.64 2.81
CA ILE A 10 -33.86 4.70 1.82
C ILE A 10 -34.92 4.52 0.74
N THR A 11 -35.30 5.60 0.09
CA THR A 11 -36.10 5.59 -1.12
C THR A 11 -35.25 6.12 -2.27
N LEU A 12 -35.11 5.34 -3.33
CA LEU A 12 -34.41 5.73 -4.54
C LEU A 12 -35.39 6.06 -5.66
N SER A 13 -35.19 7.19 -6.33
CA SER A 13 -35.90 7.48 -7.57
C SER A 13 -35.38 6.60 -8.71
N ALA A 14 -36.16 6.39 -9.73
CA ALA A 14 -35.72 5.68 -10.92
C ALA A 14 -34.46 6.35 -11.52
N ASN A 15 -33.48 5.52 -11.94
CA ASN A 15 -32.20 5.98 -12.54
C ASN A 15 -31.37 6.90 -11.62
N SER A 16 -31.46 6.72 -10.29
CA SER A 16 -30.66 7.46 -9.32
C SER A 16 -29.74 6.56 -8.52
N GLU A 17 -28.67 7.15 -7.98
CA GLU A 17 -27.74 6.51 -7.05
C GLU A 17 -27.65 7.30 -5.73
N GLN A 18 -27.35 6.64 -4.66
CA GLN A 18 -27.12 7.26 -3.36
C GLN A 18 -25.95 6.59 -2.64
N ILE A 19 -25.02 7.41 -2.15
CA ILE A 19 -23.91 6.94 -1.31
C ILE A 19 -24.35 7.01 0.16
N LEU A 20 -24.33 5.86 0.83
CA LEU A 20 -24.59 5.77 2.26
C LEU A 20 -23.28 5.68 3.03
N LYS A 21 -23.20 6.43 4.13
CA LYS A 21 -22.02 6.43 5.01
C LYS A 21 -22.46 5.99 6.41
N HIS A 22 -21.83 4.93 6.91
CA HIS A 22 -22.04 4.45 8.27
C HIS A 22 -20.73 4.52 9.06
N SER A 23 -20.85 4.86 10.34
CA SER A 23 -19.78 4.71 11.33
C SER A 23 -20.26 3.70 12.36
N ILE A 24 -19.47 2.65 12.56
CA ILE A 24 -19.76 1.57 13.51
C ILE A 24 -18.67 1.60 14.56
N PRO A 25 -18.98 1.96 15.83
CA PRO A 25 -18.00 1.88 16.90
C PRO A 25 -17.66 0.41 17.17
N LEU A 26 -16.39 0.13 17.36
CA LEU A 26 -15.87 -1.20 17.68
C LEU A 26 -15.26 -1.16 19.08
N SER A 27 -15.68 -2.08 19.95
CA SER A 27 -15.13 -2.22 21.31
C SER A 27 -14.10 -3.35 21.29
N ASN A 28 -12.85 -3.00 21.62
CA ASN A 28 -11.74 -3.95 21.73
C ASN A 28 -11.64 -4.91 20.53
N PRO A 29 -11.50 -4.40 19.29
CA PRO A 29 -11.40 -5.25 18.13
C PRO A 29 -10.10 -6.05 18.18
N HIS A 30 -10.11 -7.28 17.66
CA HIS A 30 -8.90 -8.04 17.41
C HIS A 30 -8.07 -7.33 16.33
N LEU A 31 -6.86 -6.91 16.67
CA LEU A 31 -6.03 -6.14 15.75
C LEU A 31 -5.29 -7.09 14.80
N TRP A 32 -5.15 -6.67 13.56
CA TRP A 32 -4.30 -7.32 12.58
C TRP A 32 -2.82 -6.98 12.89
N SER A 33 -1.97 -7.99 12.91
CA SER A 33 -0.52 -7.83 13.03
C SER A 33 0.24 -8.75 12.09
N LEU A 34 1.57 -8.69 12.11
CA LEU A 34 2.44 -9.55 11.30
C LEU A 34 2.40 -11.00 11.76
N GLU A 35 2.24 -11.23 13.06
CA GLU A 35 2.23 -12.53 13.73
C GLU A 35 0.82 -13.10 13.88
N ASP A 36 -0.16 -12.22 14.00
CA ASP A 36 -1.59 -12.56 14.10
C ASP A 36 -2.40 -11.72 13.11
N PRO A 37 -2.42 -12.12 11.82
CA PRO A 37 -3.07 -11.37 10.74
C PRO A 37 -4.59 -11.59 10.73
N TYR A 38 -5.24 -11.25 11.84
CA TYR A 38 -6.66 -11.45 12.02
C TYR A 38 -7.49 -10.54 11.11
N LEU A 39 -8.40 -11.15 10.34
CA LEU A 39 -9.30 -10.46 9.43
C LEU A 39 -10.74 -10.54 9.90
N HIS A 40 -11.32 -9.38 10.15
CA HIS A 40 -12.76 -9.23 10.35
C HIS A 40 -13.52 -9.38 9.02
N ARG A 41 -14.81 -9.58 9.13
CA ARG A 41 -15.72 -9.63 7.99
C ARG A 41 -16.81 -8.57 8.13
N LEU A 42 -16.87 -7.65 7.18
CA LEU A 42 -17.98 -6.73 7.01
C LEU A 42 -18.96 -7.34 6.00
N VAL A 43 -20.22 -7.47 6.40
CA VAL A 43 -21.29 -7.93 5.53
C VAL A 43 -22.25 -6.77 5.29
N VAL A 44 -22.50 -6.47 4.03
CA VAL A 44 -23.49 -5.48 3.60
C VAL A 44 -24.61 -6.20 2.84
N GLU A 45 -25.85 -6.00 3.24
CA GLU A 45 -27.01 -6.57 2.59
C GLU A 45 -27.94 -5.46 2.11
N VAL A 46 -28.42 -5.59 0.88
CA VAL A 46 -29.47 -4.73 0.32
C VAL A 46 -30.77 -5.54 0.27
N ARG A 47 -31.81 -5.01 0.89
CA ARG A 47 -33.10 -5.67 0.94
C ARG A 47 -34.22 -4.75 0.44
N SER A 48 -35.25 -5.34 -0.18
CA SER A 48 -36.51 -4.65 -0.53
C SER A 48 -37.67 -5.49 -0.07
N ASN A 49 -38.59 -4.91 0.68
CA ASN A 49 -39.76 -5.60 1.24
C ASN A 49 -39.37 -6.92 1.95
N GLY A 50 -38.31 -6.92 2.71
CA GLY A 50 -37.76 -8.10 3.42
C GLY A 50 -36.97 -9.08 2.53
N LYS A 51 -37.05 -9.00 1.22
CA LYS A 51 -36.30 -9.85 0.29
C LYS A 51 -34.89 -9.37 0.12
N LEU A 52 -33.91 -10.27 0.25
CA LEU A 52 -32.49 -10.00 -0.05
C LEU A 52 -32.35 -9.79 -1.57
N LEU A 53 -31.79 -8.62 -1.96
CA LEU A 53 -31.50 -8.27 -3.36
C LEU A 53 -30.04 -8.47 -3.68
N ASP A 54 -29.14 -8.02 -2.77
CA ASP A 54 -27.69 -8.13 -2.94
C ASP A 54 -27.00 -8.32 -1.60
N LYS A 55 -25.83 -8.95 -1.63
CA LYS A 55 -25.01 -9.19 -0.45
C LYS A 55 -23.53 -9.12 -0.82
N GLN A 56 -22.80 -8.25 -0.13
CA GLN A 56 -21.36 -8.15 -0.24
C GLN A 56 -20.70 -8.54 1.08
N SER A 57 -19.57 -9.22 0.98
CA SER A 57 -18.79 -9.64 2.14
C SER A 57 -17.34 -9.28 1.92
N ILE A 58 -16.82 -8.36 2.74
CA ILE A 58 -15.48 -7.81 2.65
C ILE A 58 -14.67 -8.24 3.87
N ARG A 59 -13.48 -8.80 3.65
CA ARG A 59 -12.50 -9.06 4.70
C ARG A 59 -11.67 -7.79 4.91
N TYR A 60 -11.38 -7.45 6.15
CA TYR A 60 -10.50 -6.32 6.46
C TYR A 60 -9.82 -6.52 7.81
N GLY A 61 -8.58 -6.04 7.93
CA GLY A 61 -7.86 -6.02 9.20
C GLY A 61 -7.93 -4.64 9.86
N ILE A 62 -8.13 -4.64 11.17
CA ILE A 62 -8.12 -3.42 11.97
C ILE A 62 -6.72 -3.25 12.53
N ARG A 63 -6.08 -2.14 12.20
CA ARG A 63 -4.73 -1.85 12.65
C ARG A 63 -4.44 -0.35 12.58
N LYS A 64 -3.40 0.11 13.28
CA LYS A 64 -2.84 1.46 13.16
C LYS A 64 -1.42 1.36 12.62
N ILE A 65 -1.11 2.10 11.55
CA ILE A 65 0.24 2.26 11.01
C ILE A 65 0.69 3.71 11.22
N GLU A 66 1.91 3.89 11.70
CA GLU A 66 2.55 5.20 11.81
C GLU A 66 3.97 5.11 11.26
N ILE A 67 4.32 6.07 10.41
CA ILE A 67 5.68 6.21 9.87
C ILE A 67 6.22 7.54 10.39
N LYS A 68 7.25 7.48 11.21
CA LYS A 68 7.84 8.59 11.94
C LYS A 68 9.34 8.69 11.64
N PRO A 69 10.01 9.79 11.98
CA PRO A 69 11.46 9.90 11.82
C PRO A 69 12.25 8.82 12.56
N ASP A 70 11.72 8.30 13.66
CA ASP A 70 12.32 7.27 14.50
C ASP A 70 11.91 5.83 14.14
N GLY A 71 11.04 5.65 13.13
CA GLY A 71 10.73 4.32 12.63
C GLY A 71 9.30 4.10 12.15
N VAL A 72 8.99 2.83 11.90
CA VAL A 72 7.65 2.35 11.53
C VAL A 72 7.02 1.68 12.74
N PHE A 73 5.76 2.03 13.01
CA PHE A 73 5.01 1.51 14.15
C PHE A 73 3.72 0.84 13.67
N LEU A 74 3.49 -0.37 14.13
CA LEU A 74 2.27 -1.13 13.92
C LEU A 74 1.56 -1.30 15.28
N ASN A 75 0.33 -0.79 15.38
CA ASN A 75 -0.47 -0.84 16.62
C ASN A 75 0.23 -0.22 17.84
N GLY A 76 1.11 0.76 17.60
CA GLY A 76 1.90 1.43 18.62
C GLY A 76 3.25 0.82 18.93
N GLU A 77 3.55 -0.36 18.41
CA GLU A 77 4.83 -1.04 18.61
C GLU A 77 5.78 -0.77 17.43
N SER A 78 7.04 -0.49 17.74
CA SER A 78 8.08 -0.28 16.73
C SER A 78 8.39 -1.59 16.03
N ILE A 79 8.41 -1.57 14.70
CA ILE A 79 8.75 -2.73 13.88
C ILE A 79 9.92 -2.42 12.96
N LYS A 80 10.78 -3.42 12.74
CA LYS A 80 11.81 -3.35 11.73
C LYS A 80 11.33 -4.03 10.45
N LEU A 81 11.49 -3.35 9.31
CA LEU A 81 11.11 -3.90 8.02
C LEU A 81 12.24 -4.77 7.45
N TYR A 82 11.94 -6.03 7.21
CA TYR A 82 12.75 -6.97 6.44
C TYR A 82 12.04 -7.22 5.13
N GLY A 83 12.31 -6.35 4.16
CA GLY A 83 11.53 -6.27 2.93
C GLY A 83 12.24 -6.82 1.72
N VAL A 84 11.44 -7.18 0.72
CA VAL A 84 11.89 -7.57 -0.62
C VAL A 84 11.11 -6.81 -1.68
N ASN A 85 11.75 -6.62 -2.84
CA ASN A 85 11.11 -6.18 -4.07
C ASN A 85 10.88 -7.40 -4.96
N CYS A 86 9.68 -7.54 -5.51
CA CYS A 86 9.41 -8.62 -6.44
C CYS A 86 8.65 -8.10 -7.65
N HIS A 87 9.17 -8.42 -8.82
CA HIS A 87 8.45 -8.23 -10.07
C HIS A 87 7.28 -9.19 -10.20
N GLN A 88 6.35 -8.89 -11.10
CA GLN A 88 5.09 -9.62 -11.26
C GLN A 88 5.23 -10.92 -12.06
N ASP A 89 6.41 -11.24 -12.53
CA ASP A 89 6.67 -12.45 -13.29
C ASP A 89 7.14 -13.63 -12.42
N HIS A 90 7.00 -14.82 -12.94
CA HIS A 90 7.51 -16.05 -12.35
C HIS A 90 7.99 -17.00 -13.44
N ALA A 91 9.07 -17.74 -13.15
CA ALA A 91 9.63 -18.72 -14.07
C ALA A 91 8.56 -19.73 -14.50
N GLY A 92 8.50 -19.99 -15.82
CA GLY A 92 7.58 -20.93 -16.43
C GLY A 92 6.19 -20.39 -16.80
N VAL A 93 5.75 -19.26 -16.21
CA VAL A 93 4.42 -18.68 -16.49
C VAL A 93 4.45 -17.19 -16.86
N GLY A 94 5.63 -16.55 -16.79
CA GLY A 94 5.74 -15.11 -17.03
C GLY A 94 4.88 -14.32 -16.06
N SER A 95 4.14 -13.33 -16.54
CA SER A 95 3.23 -12.50 -15.76
C SER A 95 1.81 -13.07 -15.59
N ALA A 96 1.53 -14.24 -16.18
CA ALA A 96 0.24 -14.92 -16.09
C ALA A 96 0.19 -15.83 -14.84
N LEU A 97 0.40 -15.25 -13.67
CA LEU A 97 0.42 -15.98 -12.41
C LEU A 97 -1.01 -16.36 -11.98
N PRO A 98 -1.29 -17.64 -11.75
CA PRO A 98 -2.53 -18.06 -11.11
C PRO A 98 -2.55 -17.67 -9.63
N ASP A 99 -3.73 -17.48 -9.05
CA ASP A 99 -3.94 -16.95 -7.70
C ASP A 99 -3.18 -17.71 -6.61
N HIS A 100 -3.21 -19.05 -6.68
CA HIS A 100 -2.50 -19.90 -5.71
C HIS A 100 -0.98 -19.71 -5.75
N LEU A 101 -0.41 -19.31 -6.90
CA LEU A 101 1.02 -19.03 -7.01
C LEU A 101 1.37 -17.70 -6.34
N GLN A 102 0.46 -16.71 -6.36
CA GLN A 102 0.63 -15.47 -5.58
C GLN A 102 0.73 -15.80 -4.09
N TYR A 103 -0.21 -16.60 -3.56
CA TYR A 103 -0.17 -17.04 -2.17
C TYR A 103 1.12 -17.80 -1.84
N TYR A 104 1.52 -18.74 -2.68
CA TYR A 104 2.74 -19.53 -2.50
C TYR A 104 4.01 -18.65 -2.43
N ARG A 105 4.13 -17.64 -3.29
CA ARG A 105 5.25 -16.69 -3.30
C ARG A 105 5.34 -15.94 -1.97
N ILE A 106 4.22 -15.42 -1.48
CA ILE A 106 4.19 -14.69 -0.20
C ILE A 106 4.49 -15.63 0.97
N ALA A 107 3.96 -16.86 0.96
CA ALA A 107 4.26 -17.85 2.00
C ALA A 107 5.76 -18.21 2.05
N LEU A 108 6.42 -18.36 0.90
CA LEU A 108 7.87 -18.58 0.84
C LEU A 108 8.66 -17.41 1.42
N LEU A 109 8.30 -16.18 1.07
CA LEU A 109 8.94 -14.98 1.60
C LEU A 109 8.75 -14.86 3.10
N LYS A 110 7.55 -15.14 3.59
CA LYS A 110 7.26 -15.17 5.03
C LYS A 110 8.13 -16.21 5.76
N ASN A 111 8.27 -17.41 5.20
CA ASN A 111 9.12 -18.47 5.75
C ASN A 111 10.62 -18.10 5.77
N MET A 112 11.05 -17.21 4.87
CA MET A 112 12.41 -16.64 4.90
C MET A 112 12.60 -15.58 6.01
N GLY A 113 11.56 -15.20 6.73
CA GLY A 113 11.59 -14.13 7.72
C GLY A 113 11.28 -12.72 7.15
N THR A 114 10.83 -12.64 5.92
CA THR A 114 10.38 -11.38 5.31
C THR A 114 9.06 -10.93 5.92
N ASN A 115 8.93 -9.64 6.22
CA ASN A 115 7.70 -9.05 6.76
C ASN A 115 7.17 -7.86 5.94
N ALA A 116 7.89 -7.47 4.88
CA ALA A 116 7.49 -6.38 3.99
C ALA A 116 7.76 -6.73 2.52
N TYR A 117 6.85 -6.33 1.66
CA TYR A 117 6.87 -6.57 0.21
C TYR A 117 6.67 -5.24 -0.52
N ARG A 118 7.47 -4.96 -1.52
CA ARG A 118 7.22 -3.86 -2.45
C ARG A 118 6.82 -4.42 -3.80
N SER A 119 5.67 -3.99 -4.31
CA SER A 119 5.17 -4.39 -5.63
C SER A 119 5.89 -3.65 -6.75
N SER A 120 7.17 -3.92 -6.94
CA SER A 120 7.97 -3.29 -7.98
C SER A 120 7.67 -3.88 -9.36
N HIS A 121 7.37 -3.09 -10.39
CA HIS A 121 7.08 -1.66 -10.31
C HIS A 121 5.69 -1.40 -10.85
N ASN A 122 4.69 -2.08 -10.34
CA ASN A 122 3.31 -1.99 -10.82
C ASN A 122 2.33 -2.35 -9.71
N ALA A 123 1.09 -1.93 -9.89
CA ALA A 123 -0.01 -2.36 -9.05
C ALA A 123 -0.05 -3.90 -8.92
N PRO A 124 -0.09 -4.46 -7.70
CA PRO A 124 -0.19 -5.91 -7.51
C PRO A 124 -1.58 -6.39 -7.91
N THR A 125 -1.74 -7.71 -8.07
CA THR A 125 -3.07 -8.29 -8.21
C THR A 125 -3.80 -8.30 -6.85
N PRO A 126 -5.14 -8.24 -6.82
CA PRO A 126 -5.89 -8.34 -5.57
C PRO A 126 -5.56 -9.61 -4.77
N GLU A 127 -5.33 -10.73 -5.46
CA GLU A 127 -5.02 -12.03 -4.85
C GLU A 127 -3.67 -12.02 -4.13
N LEU A 128 -2.69 -11.23 -4.63
CA LEU A 128 -1.43 -11.02 -3.91
C LEU A 128 -1.66 -10.27 -2.61
N LEU A 129 -2.49 -9.23 -2.63
CA LEU A 129 -2.84 -8.47 -1.43
C LEU A 129 -3.66 -9.31 -0.45
N ASP A 130 -4.58 -10.13 -0.92
CA ASP A 130 -5.31 -11.10 -0.12
C ASP A 130 -4.37 -12.10 0.58
N ALA A 131 -3.34 -12.55 -0.13
CA ALA A 131 -2.29 -13.39 0.47
C ALA A 131 -1.51 -12.64 1.55
N CYS A 132 -1.11 -11.39 1.28
CA CYS A 132 -0.40 -10.55 2.24
C CYS A 132 -1.25 -10.26 3.49
N ASP A 133 -2.53 -9.95 3.30
CA ASP A 133 -3.48 -9.75 4.41
C ASP A 133 -3.59 -11.00 5.29
N SER A 134 -3.66 -12.18 4.67
CA SER A 134 -3.88 -13.45 5.36
C SER A 134 -2.62 -14.01 6.04
N LEU A 135 -1.45 -13.67 5.52
CA LEU A 135 -0.15 -14.17 6.01
C LEU A 135 0.61 -13.16 6.90
N GLY A 136 0.10 -11.95 7.06
CA GLY A 136 0.78 -10.93 7.85
C GLY A 136 2.03 -10.37 7.16
N MET A 137 1.90 -9.88 5.92
CA MET A 137 2.96 -9.25 5.16
C MET A 137 2.60 -7.80 4.86
N LEU A 138 3.42 -6.84 5.25
CA LEU A 138 3.21 -5.44 4.88
C LEU A 138 3.50 -5.23 3.39
N VAL A 139 2.72 -4.35 2.75
CA VAL A 139 2.89 -4.04 1.32
C VAL A 139 3.08 -2.55 1.11
N MET A 140 4.15 -2.18 0.42
CA MET A 140 4.29 -0.91 -0.26
C MET A 140 3.71 -1.06 -1.66
N ASP A 141 2.53 -0.49 -1.85
CA ASP A 141 1.79 -0.59 -3.10
C ASP A 141 2.18 0.53 -4.06
N GLU A 142 2.60 0.18 -5.29
CA GLU A 142 3.29 1.10 -6.18
C GLU A 142 2.53 1.42 -7.45
N GLN A 143 2.40 2.72 -7.72
CA GLN A 143 2.06 3.28 -9.03
C GLN A 143 3.34 3.40 -9.87
N ARG A 144 3.37 2.81 -11.08
CA ARG A 144 4.60 2.70 -11.87
C ARG A 144 5.16 4.05 -12.34
N LEU A 145 4.34 4.93 -12.90
CA LEU A 145 4.81 6.15 -13.55
C LEU A 145 4.30 7.40 -12.82
N LEU A 146 5.22 8.31 -12.51
CA LEU A 146 4.92 9.61 -11.95
C LEU A 146 4.52 10.61 -13.06
N ASN A 147 3.23 10.68 -13.35
CA ASN A 147 2.67 11.57 -14.35
C ASN A 147 1.30 12.09 -13.91
N SER A 148 1.08 13.41 -13.97
CA SER A 148 -0.18 14.03 -13.56
C SER A 148 -1.22 14.18 -14.68
N GLY A 149 -1.00 13.56 -15.84
CA GLY A 149 -2.01 13.49 -16.91
C GLY A 149 -3.27 12.73 -16.43
N PRO A 150 -4.45 13.03 -17.00
CA PRO A 150 -5.73 12.48 -16.55
C PRO A 150 -5.76 10.94 -16.50
N GLU A 151 -5.12 10.27 -17.45
CA GLU A 151 -5.03 8.81 -17.50
C GLU A 151 -4.28 8.24 -16.28
N TYR A 152 -3.09 8.77 -15.99
CA TYR A 152 -2.23 8.32 -14.88
C TYR A 152 -2.85 8.63 -13.52
N MET A 153 -3.45 9.82 -13.38
CA MET A 153 -4.20 10.17 -12.17
C MET A 153 -5.42 9.26 -11.99
N GLY A 154 -6.09 8.89 -13.08
CA GLY A 154 -7.19 7.93 -13.07
C GLY A 154 -6.73 6.50 -12.69
N GLN A 155 -5.55 6.06 -13.16
CA GLN A 155 -4.95 4.79 -12.74
C GLN A 155 -4.65 4.79 -11.24
N PHE A 156 -4.01 5.85 -10.73
CA PHE A 156 -3.72 6.00 -9.31
C PHE A 156 -4.98 6.02 -8.44
N GLU A 157 -6.03 6.73 -8.88
CA GLU A 157 -7.31 6.75 -8.17
C GLU A 157 -7.94 5.34 -8.09
N ARG A 158 -7.92 4.59 -9.20
CA ARG A 158 -8.42 3.21 -9.22
C ARG A 158 -7.60 2.30 -8.33
N LEU A 159 -6.26 2.41 -8.36
CA LEU A 159 -5.35 1.67 -7.49
C LEU A 159 -5.72 1.89 -6.01
N VAL A 160 -5.70 3.14 -5.56
CA VAL A 160 -5.98 3.46 -4.15
C VAL A 160 -7.38 3.03 -3.73
N LYS A 161 -8.41 3.25 -4.57
CA LYS A 161 -9.79 2.84 -4.27
C LYS A 161 -9.94 1.31 -4.17
N ARG A 162 -9.23 0.56 -5.02
CA ARG A 162 -9.24 -0.90 -5.00
C ARG A 162 -8.59 -1.44 -3.72
N ASP A 163 -7.41 -0.89 -3.36
CA ASP A 163 -6.48 -1.55 -2.44
C ASP A 163 -6.48 -0.96 -1.02
N ARG A 164 -7.08 0.23 -0.81
CA ARG A 164 -7.06 0.91 0.50
C ARG A 164 -7.73 0.13 1.65
N ASN A 165 -8.53 -0.89 1.36
CA ASN A 165 -9.14 -1.73 2.38
C ASN A 165 -8.28 -2.92 2.81
N HIS A 166 -7.17 -3.19 2.10
CA HIS A 166 -6.22 -4.22 2.50
C HIS A 166 -5.42 -3.78 3.73
N ALA A 167 -5.40 -4.65 4.75
CA ALA A 167 -4.67 -4.38 5.99
C ALA A 167 -3.17 -4.37 5.77
N SER A 168 -2.69 -5.19 4.85
CA SER A 168 -1.28 -5.30 4.47
C SER A 168 -0.71 -4.03 3.87
N VAL A 169 -1.48 -3.25 3.10
CA VAL A 169 -0.98 -2.00 2.50
C VAL A 169 -0.67 -1.01 3.61
N PHE A 170 0.62 -0.69 3.81
CA PHE A 170 1.06 0.22 4.86
C PHE A 170 1.47 1.60 4.33
N MET A 171 1.86 1.68 3.07
CA MET A 171 2.30 2.90 2.42
C MET A 171 2.09 2.81 0.91
N TRP A 172 1.91 3.96 0.26
CA TRP A 172 1.81 4.09 -1.19
C TRP A 172 3.14 4.55 -1.78
N SER A 173 3.56 3.98 -2.90
CA SER A 173 4.67 4.49 -3.71
C SER A 173 4.13 5.13 -4.97
N ILE A 174 4.48 6.40 -5.23
CA ILE A 174 3.93 7.18 -6.34
C ILE A 174 4.80 7.15 -7.59
N GLY A 175 5.87 6.37 -7.61
CA GLY A 175 6.75 6.20 -8.77
C GLY A 175 8.14 5.68 -8.39
N ASN A 176 8.96 5.40 -9.41
CA ASN A 176 10.27 4.81 -9.26
C ASN A 176 11.27 5.39 -10.25
N GLU A 177 12.29 6.07 -9.75
CA GLU A 177 13.52 6.44 -10.47
C GLU A 177 13.32 7.18 -11.81
N GLU A 178 12.31 8.05 -11.92
CA GLU A 178 12.19 8.95 -13.08
C GLU A 178 13.19 10.10 -12.97
N GLY A 179 14.49 9.78 -13.15
CA GLY A 179 15.61 10.69 -12.91
C GLY A 179 15.53 12.01 -13.69
N TRP A 180 14.92 12.01 -14.85
CA TRP A 180 14.75 13.18 -15.70
C TRP A 180 13.83 14.28 -15.12
N ILE A 181 12.94 13.94 -14.18
CA ILE A 181 12.05 14.90 -13.52
C ILE A 181 12.27 15.04 -12.02
N HIS A 182 12.97 14.08 -11.40
CA HIS A 182 13.05 13.94 -9.96
C HIS A 182 13.46 15.24 -9.25
N THR A 183 14.53 15.89 -9.71
CA THR A 183 15.09 17.10 -9.08
C THR A 183 14.50 18.40 -9.62
N THR A 184 13.49 18.33 -10.48
CA THR A 184 12.92 19.49 -11.14
C THR A 184 11.71 20.06 -10.39
N SER A 185 11.42 21.34 -10.62
CA SER A 185 10.16 21.95 -10.15
C SER A 185 8.92 21.30 -10.77
N HIS A 186 9.06 20.69 -11.93
CA HIS A 186 7.99 19.95 -12.59
C HIS A 186 7.66 18.66 -11.81
N GLY A 187 8.66 17.85 -11.52
CA GLY A 187 8.48 16.64 -10.68
C GLY A 187 7.92 16.97 -9.30
N LYS A 188 8.40 18.06 -8.67
CA LYS A 188 7.84 18.55 -7.40
C LYS A 188 6.33 18.79 -7.50
N ARG A 189 5.85 19.50 -8.54
CA ARG A 189 4.43 19.77 -8.74
C ARG A 189 3.61 18.50 -9.00
N ILE A 190 4.15 17.56 -9.79
CA ILE A 190 3.49 16.26 -10.01
C ILE A 190 3.33 15.52 -8.67
N ALA A 191 4.40 15.41 -7.89
CA ALA A 191 4.36 14.75 -6.58
C ALA A 191 3.33 15.41 -5.63
N GLN A 192 3.28 16.75 -5.59
CA GLN A 192 2.27 17.48 -4.82
C GLN A 192 0.84 17.13 -5.26
N THR A 193 0.60 16.95 -6.55
CA THR A 193 -0.71 16.54 -7.09
C THR A 193 -1.09 15.14 -6.59
N TYR A 194 -0.17 14.18 -6.64
CA TYR A 194 -0.38 12.83 -6.11
C TYR A 194 -0.64 12.83 -4.60
N ILE A 195 0.15 13.58 -3.83
CA ILE A 195 -0.01 13.70 -2.37
C ILE A 195 -1.38 14.28 -2.02
N ALA A 196 -1.81 15.35 -2.73
CA ALA A 196 -3.12 15.95 -2.52
C ALA A 196 -4.27 14.99 -2.86
N LYS A 197 -4.14 14.26 -3.97
CA LYS A 197 -5.10 13.24 -4.39
C LYS A 197 -5.17 12.09 -3.39
N LEU A 198 -4.03 11.61 -2.92
CA LEU A 198 -3.97 10.55 -1.91
C LEU A 198 -4.69 10.94 -0.62
N LYS A 199 -4.48 12.15 -0.11
CA LYS A 199 -5.18 12.65 1.08
C LYS A 199 -6.71 12.62 0.96
N GLN A 200 -7.24 12.80 -0.25
CA GLN A 200 -8.68 12.70 -0.53
C GLN A 200 -9.16 11.25 -0.56
N LEU A 201 -8.35 10.33 -1.09
CA LEU A 201 -8.70 8.93 -1.32
C LEU A 201 -8.45 8.05 -0.09
N ASP A 202 -7.32 8.27 0.58
CA ASP A 202 -6.87 7.53 1.75
C ASP A 202 -6.11 8.45 2.72
N PRO A 203 -6.82 9.11 3.64
CA PRO A 203 -6.18 9.98 4.64
C PRO A 203 -5.43 9.21 5.74
N THR A 204 -5.49 7.89 5.75
CA THR A 204 -4.94 7.05 6.81
C THR A 204 -3.50 6.60 6.55
N ARG A 205 -3.02 6.71 5.32
CA ARG A 205 -1.67 6.31 4.91
C ARG A 205 -0.93 7.44 4.25
N THR A 206 0.39 7.36 4.35
CA THR A 206 1.33 8.27 3.68
C THR A 206 1.85 7.66 2.38
N CYS A 207 2.70 8.42 1.67
CA CYS A 207 3.36 7.94 0.47
C CYS A 207 4.86 8.24 0.45
N THR A 208 5.55 7.52 -0.42
CA THR A 208 6.92 7.71 -0.80
C THR A 208 7.07 7.78 -2.33
N TYR A 209 8.27 8.14 -2.78
CA TYR A 209 8.73 8.02 -4.16
C TYR A 209 10.09 7.33 -4.15
N ALA A 210 10.20 6.16 -4.76
CA ALA A 210 11.43 5.38 -4.75
C ALA A 210 12.53 6.06 -5.57
N ALA A 211 13.65 6.38 -4.93
CA ALA A 211 14.66 7.30 -5.47
C ALA A 211 16.09 6.82 -5.27
N ASP A 212 16.90 6.89 -6.33
CA ASP A 212 18.31 6.54 -6.34
C ASP A 212 19.28 7.73 -6.14
N LEU A 213 18.74 8.91 -5.81
CA LEU A 213 19.51 10.16 -5.64
C LEU A 213 20.01 10.31 -4.20
N ALA A 214 21.14 9.78 -3.88
CA ALA A 214 21.91 9.95 -2.62
C ALA A 214 21.27 10.94 -1.59
N ASN A 215 22.00 11.95 -1.12
CA ASN A 215 21.53 12.94 -0.16
C ASN A 215 20.91 14.21 -0.81
N VAL A 216 20.45 14.13 -2.05
CA VAL A 216 19.87 15.30 -2.76
C VAL A 216 18.51 15.67 -2.17
N TYR A 217 18.42 16.88 -1.61
CA TYR A 217 17.16 17.49 -1.16
C TYR A 217 16.69 18.53 -2.17
N LYS A 218 16.06 18.07 -3.25
CA LYS A 218 15.57 18.93 -4.35
C LYS A 218 14.40 18.26 -5.07
N GLY A 219 13.52 19.07 -5.62
CA GLY A 219 12.41 18.59 -6.44
C GLY A 219 11.40 17.74 -5.63
N ILE A 220 11.20 16.50 -6.01
CA ILE A 220 10.26 15.57 -5.32
C ILE A 220 10.64 15.41 -3.84
N ASN A 221 11.93 15.31 -3.52
CA ASN A 221 12.40 15.10 -2.16
C ASN A 221 12.07 16.25 -1.17
N GLU A 222 11.78 17.43 -1.68
CA GLU A 222 11.36 18.58 -0.84
C GLU A 222 9.89 18.45 -0.34
N VAL A 223 9.10 17.61 -0.98
CA VAL A 223 7.64 17.54 -0.72
C VAL A 223 7.13 16.15 -0.38
N ILE A 224 7.92 15.11 -0.68
CA ILE A 224 7.51 13.74 -0.37
C ILE A 224 7.49 13.50 1.15
N PRO A 225 6.39 12.97 1.70
CA PRO A 225 6.29 12.78 3.15
C PRO A 225 7.32 11.81 3.74
N VAL A 226 7.62 10.73 3.03
CA VAL A 226 8.63 9.74 3.43
C VAL A 226 9.71 9.69 2.36
N ARG A 227 10.94 9.99 2.74
CA ARG A 227 12.09 9.90 1.85
C ARG A 227 12.51 8.45 1.67
N SER A 228 12.59 7.96 0.44
CA SER A 228 13.09 6.63 0.15
C SER A 228 14.50 6.64 -0.45
N PHE A 229 15.21 5.53 -0.30
CA PHE A 229 16.53 5.33 -0.86
C PHE A 229 16.59 4.03 -1.67
N ASN A 230 17.03 4.16 -2.93
CA ASN A 230 17.44 3.04 -3.78
C ASN A 230 18.98 3.07 -3.89
N TYR A 231 19.67 1.96 -3.56
CA TYR A 231 21.12 1.73 -3.71
C TYR A 231 22.08 2.77 -3.12
N ARG A 232 21.61 3.66 -2.26
CA ARG A 232 22.38 4.79 -1.72
C ARG A 232 22.49 4.74 -0.20
N GLN A 233 22.66 3.54 0.36
CA GLN A 233 22.71 3.32 1.81
C GLN A 233 23.79 4.17 2.52
N PHE A 234 24.90 4.48 1.83
CA PHE A 234 25.97 5.33 2.37
C PHE A 234 25.51 6.77 2.65
N ALA A 235 24.45 7.26 1.99
CA ALA A 235 23.95 8.61 2.14
C ALA A 235 22.86 8.74 3.21
N VAL A 236 22.31 7.64 3.73
CA VAL A 236 21.16 7.62 4.64
C VAL A 236 21.47 8.37 5.94
N ALA A 237 22.62 8.10 6.56
CA ALA A 237 22.99 8.71 7.84
C ALA A 237 23.16 10.22 7.72
N ASP A 238 23.83 10.69 6.68
CA ASP A 238 24.03 12.12 6.42
C ASP A 238 22.71 12.81 6.12
N TYR A 239 21.87 12.21 5.28
CA TYR A 239 20.55 12.75 4.97
C TYR A 239 19.69 12.88 6.22
N HIS A 240 19.64 11.85 7.07
CA HIS A 240 18.85 11.87 8.30
C HIS A 240 19.35 12.94 9.28
N ARG A 241 20.67 13.12 9.42
CA ARG A 241 21.25 14.19 10.22
C ARG A 241 20.80 15.58 9.74
N ASP A 242 20.78 15.78 8.42
CA ASP A 242 20.47 17.07 7.79
C ASP A 242 18.95 17.34 7.71
N HIS A 243 18.13 16.27 7.72
CA HIS A 243 16.65 16.31 7.66
C HIS A 243 16.00 15.43 8.75
N PRO A 244 16.23 15.71 10.04
CA PRO A 244 15.87 14.82 11.15
C PRO A 244 14.36 14.64 11.36
N THR A 245 13.54 15.49 10.77
CA THR A 245 12.08 15.42 10.88
C THR A 245 11.41 14.67 9.72
N GLN A 246 12.16 14.35 8.67
CA GLN A 246 11.62 13.60 7.54
C GLN A 246 11.87 12.09 7.75
N PRO A 247 10.80 11.26 7.79
CA PRO A 247 10.96 9.80 7.84
C PRO A 247 11.72 9.27 6.63
N ILE A 248 12.51 8.23 6.85
CA ILE A 248 13.34 7.59 5.80
C ILE A 248 12.99 6.11 5.71
N ILE A 249 13.00 5.57 4.49
CA ILE A 249 12.83 4.14 4.23
C ILE A 249 13.78 3.69 3.10
N GLY A 250 14.36 2.49 3.24
CA GLY A 250 15.06 1.84 2.13
C GLY A 250 14.04 1.14 1.22
N THR A 251 14.00 1.48 -0.05
CA THR A 251 13.09 0.87 -1.03
C THR A 251 13.79 -0.13 -1.94
N GLU A 252 15.08 0.07 -2.22
CA GLU A 252 15.95 -0.88 -2.95
C GLU A 252 17.38 -0.79 -2.39
N MET A 253 17.66 -1.58 -1.35
CA MET A 253 18.96 -1.51 -0.66
C MET A 253 20.00 -2.46 -1.26
N GLY A 254 19.61 -3.32 -2.19
CA GLY A 254 20.51 -4.20 -2.93
C GLY A 254 19.77 -4.95 -4.03
N SER A 255 20.51 -5.37 -5.07
CA SER A 255 20.06 -6.31 -6.08
C SER A 255 20.77 -7.63 -5.90
N THR A 256 20.00 -8.72 -5.92
CA THR A 256 20.55 -10.07 -5.94
C THR A 256 20.13 -10.74 -7.24
N VAL A 257 21.10 -11.07 -8.06
CA VAL A 257 20.85 -11.80 -9.30
C VAL A 257 21.05 -13.27 -9.04
N THR A 258 19.96 -13.99 -8.82
CA THR A 258 19.97 -15.45 -8.68
C THR A 258 18.99 -16.06 -9.68
N THR A 259 19.40 -17.11 -10.33
CA THR A 259 18.53 -17.90 -11.21
C THR A 259 18.09 -19.16 -10.48
N ARG A 260 16.79 -19.41 -10.43
CA ARG A 260 16.25 -20.61 -9.79
C ARG A 260 16.54 -21.84 -10.68
N GLY A 261 17.42 -22.73 -10.19
CA GLY A 261 17.58 -24.07 -10.77
C GLY A 261 18.15 -24.15 -12.17
N ILE A 262 18.84 -23.11 -12.65
CA ILE A 262 19.58 -23.13 -13.91
C ILE A 262 21.05 -23.00 -13.55
N TYR A 263 21.72 -24.14 -13.48
CA TYR A 263 23.15 -24.27 -13.19
C TYR A 263 23.83 -25.07 -14.29
#